data_89117f83c0e0974cd4911e6a82387ea6
#
_entry.id   89117f83c0e0974cd4911e6a82387ea6
#
_cell.length_a   1.000
_cell.length_b   1.000
_cell.length_c   1.000
_cell.angle_alpha   90.00
_cell.angle_beta   90.00
_cell.angle_gamma   90.00
#
_symmetry.space_group_name_H-M   'P 1'
#
loop_
_entity.id
_entity.type
_entity.pdbx_description
1 polymer ?
#
loop_
_entity_poly.entity_id
_entity_poly.type
_entity_poly.pdbx_seq_one_letter_code
_entity_poly.pdbx_strand_id
1 'polypeptide(L)'
;MRSHATAATLVGVALLSAAAAVSQTPITPGRAMKGTLIETTVASTNVPSPAPRRGEANAVPITYYLPKNYDANRAERYPLLIQLHSGGGSNKDMENFRALSVGGGMGGLLDQAIENGLVAPMVSVMPSAGRAFYMNFRDGSQKWEDFVMKDLLPYMRKNFNVARGREGTFITGISMGGMGSLRMAVKYPEVFQAVASQEPAIEPVLAYDDITLRDKIGRPDGTGLQDRILLKQIYGDPIDKDYWAANHPTTIIKKDPSRLLGLGIYLEVGDQDLFYIDQGTEFVHRVLFDAGISHEYRLVKGADHVGASLVPRSLDAFAFIGRQLNPPKWIDDTALRFRATADENKKARGYPVTPFDPNRIHAE
;
A
#
# COMPACT_ATOMS: atom_id res chain seq x y z
N MET A 1 30.92 -67.72 19.79
CA MET A 1 30.71 -66.57 18.94
C MET A 1 29.31 -66.04 19.17
N ARG A 2 29.16 -64.97 19.93
CA ARG A 2 27.87 -64.33 20.22
C ARG A 2 27.90 -62.96 19.52
N SER A 3 27.04 -62.76 18.52
CA SER A 3 26.86 -61.48 17.83
C SER A 3 25.99 -60.56 18.66
N HIS A 4 26.49 -59.38 19.00
CA HIS A 4 25.70 -58.30 19.57
C HIS A 4 25.10 -57.45 18.42
N ALA A 5 23.80 -57.53 18.30
CA ALA A 5 23.05 -56.63 17.43
C ALA A 5 22.71 -55.36 18.25
N THR A 6 23.25 -54.23 17.82
CA THR A 6 22.93 -52.91 18.37
C THR A 6 21.68 -52.38 17.68
N ALA A 7 20.57 -52.27 18.42
CA ALA A 7 19.35 -51.63 17.93
C ALA A 7 19.53 -50.11 17.96
N ALA A 8 19.50 -49.46 16.81
CA ALA A 8 19.45 -48.03 16.70
C ALA A 8 17.99 -47.57 16.78
N THR A 9 17.64 -46.91 17.87
CA THR A 9 16.31 -46.30 18.05
C THR A 9 16.26 -44.98 17.28
N LEU A 10 15.58 -44.99 16.14
CA LEU A 10 15.22 -43.77 15.40
C LEU A 10 14.09 -43.04 16.15
N VAL A 11 14.43 -41.97 16.86
CA VAL A 11 13.44 -41.01 17.36
C VAL A 11 12.99 -40.13 16.21
N GLY A 12 11.86 -40.47 15.64
CA GLY A 12 11.19 -39.63 14.66
C GLY A 12 10.59 -38.38 15.33
N VAL A 13 11.22 -37.22 15.18
CA VAL A 13 10.61 -35.95 15.55
C VAL A 13 9.60 -35.62 14.48
N ALA A 14 8.32 -35.85 14.76
CA ALA A 14 7.24 -35.34 13.95
C ALA A 14 7.19 -33.81 14.14
N LEU A 15 7.74 -33.06 13.20
CA LEU A 15 7.51 -31.64 13.07
C LEU A 15 6.06 -31.45 12.60
N LEU A 16 5.17 -31.25 13.55
CA LEU A 16 3.86 -30.66 13.29
C LEU A 16 4.09 -29.20 12.90
N SER A 17 4.26 -28.95 11.61
CA SER A 17 4.10 -27.62 11.07
C SER A 17 2.62 -27.25 11.20
N ALA A 18 2.27 -26.59 12.30
CA ALA A 18 1.06 -25.79 12.34
C ALA A 18 1.29 -24.60 11.39
N ALA A 19 1.08 -24.84 10.09
CA ALA A 19 0.76 -23.76 9.20
C ALA A 19 -0.49 -23.13 9.81
N ALA A 20 -0.34 -21.92 10.36
CA ALA A 20 -1.48 -21.08 10.66
C ALA A 20 -2.24 -20.95 9.33
N ALA A 21 -3.27 -21.75 9.16
CA ALA A 21 -4.22 -21.55 8.09
C ALA A 21 -4.71 -20.12 8.30
N VAL A 22 -4.29 -19.21 7.44
CA VAL A 22 -4.96 -17.92 7.29
C VAL A 22 -6.39 -18.33 7.00
N SER A 23 -7.24 -18.20 8.01
CA SER A 23 -8.66 -18.47 7.89
C SER A 23 -9.16 -17.53 6.83
N GLN A 24 -9.31 -18.04 5.61
CA GLN A 24 -10.03 -17.33 4.57
C GLN A 24 -11.48 -17.29 5.03
N THR A 25 -11.82 -16.26 5.80
CA THR A 25 -13.21 -16.01 6.17
C THR A 25 -13.95 -15.78 4.87
N PRO A 26 -14.93 -16.61 4.53
CA PRO A 26 -15.68 -16.44 3.27
C PRO A 26 -16.27 -15.03 3.25
N ILE A 27 -16.07 -14.35 2.14
CA ILE A 27 -16.72 -13.08 1.90
C ILE A 27 -18.19 -13.39 1.81
N THR A 28 -18.99 -12.81 2.71
CA THR A 28 -20.43 -12.90 2.64
C THR A 28 -20.94 -11.76 1.76
N PRO A 29 -21.28 -12.00 0.49
CA PRO A 29 -21.88 -10.97 -0.34
C PRO A 29 -23.15 -10.44 0.35
N GLY A 30 -23.30 -9.12 0.40
CA GLY A 30 -24.50 -8.51 0.97
C GLY A 30 -24.53 -8.35 2.49
N ARG A 31 -23.43 -8.57 3.22
CA ARG A 31 -23.36 -8.21 4.63
C ARG A 31 -23.57 -6.70 4.82
N ALA A 32 -24.55 -6.33 5.62
CA ALA A 32 -24.78 -4.94 5.98
C ALA A 32 -23.52 -4.39 6.69
N MET A 33 -22.98 -3.29 6.18
CA MET A 33 -21.88 -2.55 6.79
C MET A 33 -22.31 -2.03 8.14
N LYS A 34 -21.45 -2.09 9.14
CA LYS A 34 -21.73 -1.60 10.51
C LYS A 34 -21.26 -0.17 10.72
N GLY A 35 -20.24 0.25 9.98
CA GLY A 35 -19.83 1.64 9.89
C GLY A 35 -20.73 2.44 8.94
N THR A 36 -20.40 3.70 8.73
CA THR A 36 -21.19 4.62 7.91
C THR A 36 -20.33 5.26 6.83
N LEU A 37 -20.82 5.27 5.58
CA LEU A 37 -20.26 6.05 4.48
C LEU A 37 -21.00 7.37 4.34
N ILE A 38 -20.26 8.45 4.18
CA ILE A 38 -20.80 9.79 3.98
C ILE A 38 -20.07 10.45 2.82
N GLU A 39 -20.85 10.96 1.87
CA GLU A 39 -20.34 11.72 0.75
C GLU A 39 -20.41 13.22 1.06
N THR A 40 -19.36 13.95 0.70
CA THR A 40 -19.28 15.41 0.79
C THR A 40 -18.25 15.94 -0.21
N THR A 41 -17.89 17.21 -0.08
CA THR A 41 -16.86 17.84 -0.90
C THR A 41 -15.82 18.55 -0.05
N VAL A 42 -14.61 18.66 -0.57
CA VAL A 42 -13.53 19.48 0.01
C VAL A 42 -13.21 20.60 -0.96
N ALA A 43 -13.32 21.84 -0.50
CA ALA A 43 -12.92 23.00 -1.27
C ALA A 43 -11.40 22.97 -1.55
N SER A 44 -11.02 23.30 -2.76
CA SER A 44 -9.62 23.32 -3.19
C SER A 44 -9.36 24.41 -4.22
N THR A 45 -8.20 25.01 -4.14
CA THR A 45 -7.65 25.88 -5.19
C THR A 45 -6.57 25.15 -6.01
N ASN A 46 -6.22 23.94 -5.61
CA ASN A 46 -5.15 23.14 -6.22
C ASN A 46 -5.62 22.38 -7.45
N VAL A 47 -6.89 22.06 -7.53
CA VAL A 47 -7.45 21.28 -8.65
C VAL A 47 -8.73 21.94 -9.16
N PRO A 48 -8.98 21.87 -10.49
CA PRO A 48 -10.23 22.37 -11.06
C PRO A 48 -11.39 21.49 -10.58
N SER A 49 -12.53 22.12 -10.31
CA SER A 49 -13.77 21.37 -10.13
C SER A 49 -14.20 20.74 -11.46
N PRO A 50 -14.66 19.50 -11.45
CA PRO A 50 -15.15 18.86 -12.69
C PRO A 50 -16.37 19.58 -13.31
N ALA A 51 -17.11 20.39 -12.57
CA ALA A 51 -18.17 21.28 -13.04
C ALA A 51 -18.46 22.36 -12.00
N PRO A 52 -17.67 23.45 -11.90
CA PRO A 52 -17.99 24.53 -10.99
C PRO A 52 -19.28 25.20 -11.44
N ARG A 53 -20.27 25.25 -10.55
CA ARG A 53 -21.39 26.15 -10.74
C ARG A 53 -20.87 27.58 -10.63
N ARG A 54 -21.42 28.47 -11.43
CA ARG A 54 -20.98 29.88 -11.46
C ARG A 54 -21.05 30.47 -10.03
N GLY A 55 -19.89 30.81 -9.47
CA GLY A 55 -19.76 31.39 -8.12
C GLY A 55 -19.49 30.38 -7.00
N GLU A 56 -19.40 29.08 -7.26
CA GLU A 56 -18.96 28.09 -6.28
C GLU A 56 -17.43 27.93 -6.30
N ALA A 57 -16.84 27.76 -5.11
CA ALA A 57 -15.44 27.37 -5.00
C ALA A 57 -15.23 26.00 -5.65
N ASN A 58 -14.07 25.78 -6.26
CA ASN A 58 -13.69 24.45 -6.69
C ASN A 58 -13.80 23.47 -5.52
N ALA A 59 -14.55 22.40 -5.71
CA ALA A 59 -14.80 21.42 -4.69
C ALA A 59 -14.61 20.00 -5.24
N VAL A 60 -13.84 19.20 -4.52
CA VAL A 60 -13.55 17.82 -4.90
C VAL A 60 -14.47 16.89 -4.11
N PRO A 61 -15.23 16.03 -4.79
CA PRO A 61 -16.04 15.02 -4.10
C PRO A 61 -15.16 14.05 -3.32
N ILE A 62 -15.57 13.76 -2.10
CA ILE A 62 -14.96 12.74 -1.25
C ILE A 62 -16.04 11.85 -0.66
N THR A 63 -15.70 10.59 -0.38
CA THR A 63 -16.48 9.71 0.49
C THR A 63 -15.61 9.33 1.68
N TYR A 64 -16.12 9.49 2.90
CA TYR A 64 -15.43 9.03 4.08
C TYR A 64 -16.22 7.97 4.81
N TYR A 65 -15.49 7.09 5.50
CA TYR A 65 -16.01 6.04 6.34
C TYR A 65 -15.78 6.38 7.81
N LEU A 66 -16.83 6.24 8.62
CA LEU A 66 -16.75 6.28 10.07
C LEU A 66 -17.01 4.88 10.62
N PRO A 67 -16.14 4.36 11.52
CA PRO A 67 -16.36 3.05 12.10
C PRO A 67 -17.61 3.02 12.98
N LYS A 68 -18.14 1.83 13.23
CA LYS A 68 -19.25 1.63 14.15
C LYS A 68 -18.95 2.33 15.48
N ASN A 69 -19.96 3.04 16.00
CA ASN A 69 -19.84 3.80 17.24
C ASN A 69 -18.71 4.86 17.23
N TYR A 70 -18.47 5.49 16.09
CA TYR A 70 -17.53 6.61 16.02
C TYR A 70 -17.92 7.68 17.04
N ASP A 71 -16.96 8.07 17.88
CA ASP A 71 -17.12 9.14 18.89
C ASP A 71 -16.10 10.26 18.63
N ALA A 72 -16.60 11.43 18.27
CA ALA A 72 -15.78 12.61 18.01
C ALA A 72 -15.07 13.14 19.28
N ASN A 73 -15.55 12.78 20.48
CA ASN A 73 -15.05 13.27 21.77
C ASN A 73 -14.18 12.22 22.49
N ARG A 74 -13.97 11.06 21.91
CA ARG A 74 -13.07 10.03 22.45
C ARG A 74 -11.68 10.62 22.72
N ALA A 75 -11.07 10.24 23.86
CA ALA A 75 -9.74 10.74 24.24
C ALA A 75 -8.63 10.30 23.27
N GLU A 76 -8.65 9.02 22.89
CA GLU A 76 -7.72 8.49 21.89
C GLU A 76 -8.24 8.77 20.48
N ARG A 77 -7.36 9.28 19.62
CA ARG A 77 -7.71 9.55 18.23
C ARG A 77 -7.78 8.27 17.41
N TYR A 78 -8.70 8.25 16.46
CA TYR A 78 -8.79 7.18 15.49
C TYR A 78 -7.62 7.26 14.51
N PRO A 79 -7.04 6.14 14.07
CA PRO A 79 -6.18 6.13 12.92
C PRO A 79 -6.92 6.69 11.69
N LEU A 80 -6.18 7.35 10.80
CA LEU A 80 -6.68 7.89 9.53
C LEU A 80 -6.10 7.10 8.36
N LEU A 81 -6.95 6.59 7.50
CA LEU A 81 -6.58 5.92 6.26
C LEU A 81 -7.03 6.75 5.05
N ILE A 82 -6.09 7.21 4.25
CA ILE A 82 -6.38 7.79 2.94
C ILE A 82 -6.39 6.64 1.93
N GLN A 83 -7.52 6.44 1.23
CA GLN A 83 -7.65 5.45 0.17
C GLN A 83 -7.69 6.16 -1.19
N LEU A 84 -6.88 5.71 -2.12
CA LEU A 84 -6.79 6.27 -3.47
C LEU A 84 -7.40 5.29 -4.47
N HIS A 85 -8.42 5.73 -5.23
CA HIS A 85 -9.12 4.90 -6.20
C HIS A 85 -8.26 4.55 -7.43
N SER A 86 -8.64 3.55 -8.16
CA SER A 86 -8.00 3.10 -9.40
C SER A 86 -8.28 4.01 -10.60
N GLY A 87 -7.60 3.79 -11.71
CA GLY A 87 -7.86 4.50 -12.97
C GLY A 87 -9.30 4.28 -13.45
N GLY A 88 -10.05 5.37 -13.64
CA GLY A 88 -11.48 5.31 -14.00
C GLY A 88 -12.44 5.14 -12.82
N GLY A 89 -11.92 5.08 -11.58
CA GLY A 89 -12.71 5.10 -10.37
C GLY A 89 -13.03 6.51 -9.88
N SER A 90 -13.58 6.60 -8.67
CA SER A 90 -13.91 7.85 -8.00
C SER A 90 -14.07 7.61 -6.49
N ASN A 91 -14.46 8.64 -5.74
CA ASN A 91 -14.87 8.51 -4.34
C ASN A 91 -15.99 7.47 -4.12
N LYS A 92 -16.77 7.16 -5.18
CA LYS A 92 -17.85 6.15 -5.14
C LYS A 92 -17.34 4.72 -5.02
N ASP A 93 -16.06 4.44 -5.29
CA ASP A 93 -15.45 3.14 -5.08
C ASP A 93 -15.44 2.73 -3.59
N MET A 94 -15.67 3.67 -2.67
CA MET A 94 -15.94 3.38 -1.26
C MET A 94 -17.24 2.59 -1.07
N GLU A 95 -18.25 2.90 -1.85
CA GLU A 95 -19.57 2.26 -1.80
C GLU A 95 -19.67 1.07 -2.75
N ASN A 96 -19.20 1.25 -3.99
CA ASN A 96 -19.32 0.25 -5.06
C ASN A 96 -18.10 0.29 -5.97
N PHE A 97 -17.19 -0.64 -5.76
CA PHE A 97 -15.98 -0.78 -6.58
C PHE A 97 -16.16 -1.89 -7.61
N ARG A 98 -16.44 -1.51 -8.84
CA ARG A 98 -16.80 -2.43 -9.94
C ARG A 98 -15.72 -3.50 -10.23
N ALA A 99 -14.45 -3.17 -9.99
CA ALA A 99 -13.35 -4.11 -10.24
C ALA A 99 -13.33 -5.32 -9.30
N LEU A 100 -14.04 -5.29 -8.17
CA LEU A 100 -14.13 -6.44 -7.24
C LEU A 100 -14.89 -7.63 -7.82
N SER A 101 -15.72 -7.43 -8.82
CA SER A 101 -16.62 -8.42 -9.48
C SER A 101 -17.60 -9.17 -8.56
N VAL A 102 -17.49 -9.05 -7.26
CA VAL A 102 -18.37 -9.68 -6.25
C VAL A 102 -19.35 -8.70 -5.62
N GLY A 103 -19.34 -7.45 -6.08
CA GLY A 103 -20.12 -6.36 -5.51
C GLY A 103 -19.49 -5.74 -4.26
N GLY A 104 -20.05 -4.60 -3.81
CA GLY A 104 -19.55 -3.84 -2.67
C GLY A 104 -18.39 -2.91 -3.02
N GLY A 105 -17.85 -2.24 -2.02
CA GLY A 105 -16.80 -1.24 -2.18
C GLY A 105 -15.73 -1.31 -1.08
N MET A 106 -14.74 -0.45 -1.23
CA MET A 106 -13.58 -0.40 -0.33
C MET A 106 -13.95 -0.05 1.12
N GLY A 107 -15.03 0.71 1.33
CA GLY A 107 -15.55 0.98 2.67
C GLY A 107 -16.12 -0.27 3.34
N GLY A 108 -16.84 -1.10 2.59
CA GLY A 108 -17.36 -2.39 3.09
C GLY A 108 -16.26 -3.39 3.39
N LEU A 109 -15.18 -3.43 2.59
CA LEU A 109 -14.01 -4.27 2.86
C LEU A 109 -13.26 -3.80 4.12
N LEU A 110 -13.11 -2.49 4.32
CA LEU A 110 -12.54 -1.95 5.55
C LEU A 110 -13.40 -2.28 6.77
N ASP A 111 -14.71 -2.11 6.66
CA ASP A 111 -15.66 -2.49 7.73
C ASP A 111 -15.53 -3.98 8.08
N GLN A 112 -15.41 -4.84 7.09
CA GLN A 112 -15.17 -6.28 7.29
C GLN A 112 -13.82 -6.55 7.95
N ALA A 113 -12.75 -5.85 7.54
CA ALA A 113 -11.43 -5.98 8.14
C ALA A 113 -11.43 -5.60 9.63
N ILE A 114 -12.15 -4.51 9.98
CA ILE A 114 -12.31 -4.07 11.37
C ILE A 114 -13.11 -5.12 12.18
N GLU A 115 -14.23 -5.60 11.65
CA GLU A 115 -15.06 -6.60 12.33
C GLU A 115 -14.36 -7.94 12.53
N ASN A 116 -13.45 -8.30 11.63
CA ASN A 116 -12.64 -9.50 11.74
C ASN A 116 -11.37 -9.31 12.61
N GLY A 117 -11.16 -8.11 13.17
CA GLY A 117 -9.99 -7.80 14.00
C GLY A 117 -8.67 -7.72 13.23
N LEU A 118 -8.71 -7.61 11.90
CA LEU A 118 -7.50 -7.46 11.07
C LEU A 118 -6.87 -6.09 11.25
N VAL A 119 -7.70 -5.08 11.51
CA VAL A 119 -7.25 -3.70 11.77
C VAL A 119 -8.14 -3.06 12.84
N ALA A 120 -7.59 -2.14 13.61
CA ALA A 120 -8.35 -1.39 14.60
C ALA A 120 -9.39 -0.47 13.93
N PRO A 121 -10.49 -0.11 14.63
CA PRO A 121 -11.44 0.90 14.15
C PRO A 121 -10.73 2.19 13.75
N MET A 122 -10.94 2.64 12.50
CA MET A 122 -10.29 3.81 11.92
C MET A 122 -11.27 4.62 11.07
N VAL A 123 -10.94 5.88 10.86
CA VAL A 123 -11.62 6.74 9.88
C VAL A 123 -10.89 6.60 8.56
N SER A 124 -11.65 6.51 7.47
CA SER A 124 -11.05 6.45 6.13
C SER A 124 -11.68 7.46 5.19
N VAL A 125 -10.95 7.89 4.15
CA VAL A 125 -11.44 8.84 3.15
C VAL A 125 -10.89 8.48 1.77
N MET A 126 -11.73 8.64 0.75
CA MET A 126 -11.37 8.49 -0.66
C MET A 126 -11.81 9.74 -1.44
N PRO A 127 -10.87 10.48 -2.04
CA PRO A 127 -11.21 11.59 -2.92
C PRO A 127 -11.44 11.11 -4.36
N SER A 128 -12.19 11.88 -5.15
CA SER A 128 -12.33 11.68 -6.60
C SER A 128 -11.26 12.47 -7.34
N ALA A 129 -10.32 11.79 -7.99
CA ALA A 129 -9.19 12.41 -8.69
C ALA A 129 -9.15 12.09 -10.20
N GLY A 130 -10.22 11.51 -10.76
CA GLY A 130 -10.24 11.13 -12.16
C GLY A 130 -9.08 10.20 -12.54
N ARG A 131 -8.33 10.56 -13.58
CA ARG A 131 -7.17 9.79 -14.07
C ARG A 131 -5.84 10.52 -13.85
N ALA A 132 -5.75 11.33 -12.81
CA ALA A 132 -4.61 12.22 -12.57
C ALA A 132 -3.39 11.59 -11.87
N PHE A 133 -3.41 10.29 -11.56
CA PHE A 133 -2.36 9.58 -10.82
C PHE A 133 -2.00 10.24 -9.47
N TYR A 134 -2.90 11.10 -8.98
CA TYR A 134 -2.68 11.87 -7.74
C TYR A 134 -1.39 12.69 -7.79
N MET A 135 -1.06 13.22 -8.98
CA MET A 135 0.15 14.00 -9.22
C MET A 135 -0.16 15.46 -9.47
N ASN A 136 0.78 16.31 -9.14
CA ASN A 136 0.77 17.66 -9.70
C ASN A 136 1.16 17.57 -11.19
N PHE A 137 0.43 18.24 -12.05
CA PHE A 137 0.78 18.29 -13.47
C PHE A 137 1.95 19.25 -13.69
N ARG A 138 2.82 18.92 -14.64
CA ARG A 138 4.01 19.70 -14.94
C ARG A 138 3.70 21.16 -15.28
N ASP A 139 2.60 21.41 -15.95
CA ASP A 139 2.12 22.75 -16.32
C ASP A 139 1.43 23.51 -15.17
N GLY A 140 1.25 22.87 -14.04
CA GLY A 140 0.60 23.45 -12.86
C GLY A 140 -0.92 23.55 -12.93
N SER A 141 -1.55 23.08 -14.03
CA SER A 141 -3.01 23.15 -14.23
C SER A 141 -3.81 22.33 -13.23
N GLN A 142 -3.25 21.25 -12.74
CA GLN A 142 -3.84 20.35 -11.74
C GLN A 142 -2.78 19.95 -10.72
N LYS A 143 -3.07 20.08 -9.44
CA LYS A 143 -2.14 19.80 -8.34
C LYS A 143 -2.75 18.81 -7.36
N TRP A 144 -2.95 17.56 -7.81
CA TRP A 144 -3.62 16.52 -7.05
C TRP A 144 -2.83 16.03 -5.84
N GLU A 145 -1.51 16.04 -5.90
CA GLU A 145 -0.68 15.79 -4.73
C GLU A 145 -0.88 16.88 -3.67
N ASP A 146 -0.87 18.14 -4.10
CA ASP A 146 -1.12 19.28 -3.21
C ASP A 146 -2.53 19.22 -2.63
N PHE A 147 -3.52 18.81 -3.42
CA PHE A 147 -4.88 18.60 -2.90
C PHE A 147 -4.88 17.58 -1.76
N VAL A 148 -4.26 16.42 -1.95
CA VAL A 148 -4.25 15.40 -0.88
C VAL A 148 -3.51 15.89 0.35
N MET A 149 -2.34 16.52 0.17
CA MET A 149 -1.46 16.91 1.27
C MET A 149 -1.86 18.23 1.94
N LYS A 150 -2.38 19.19 1.18
CA LYS A 150 -2.64 20.57 1.67
C LYS A 150 -4.11 20.88 1.91
N ASP A 151 -5.04 20.14 1.27
CA ASP A 151 -6.48 20.36 1.41
C ASP A 151 -7.14 19.19 2.14
N LEU A 152 -7.04 17.95 1.63
CA LEU A 152 -7.75 16.79 2.14
C LEU A 152 -7.26 16.37 3.53
N LEU A 153 -5.97 16.18 3.71
CA LEU A 153 -5.40 15.76 5.00
C LEU A 153 -5.66 16.78 6.12
N PRO A 154 -5.46 18.10 5.91
CA PRO A 154 -5.88 19.12 6.89
C PRO A 154 -7.38 19.13 7.15
N TYR A 155 -8.22 18.97 6.11
CA TYR A 155 -9.66 18.88 6.26
C TYR A 155 -10.07 17.73 7.19
N MET A 156 -9.52 16.52 6.97
CA MET A 156 -9.78 15.35 7.81
C MET A 156 -9.33 15.59 9.25
N ARG A 157 -8.14 16.13 9.43
CA ARG A 157 -7.60 16.43 10.76
C ARG A 157 -8.37 17.52 11.50
N LYS A 158 -8.97 18.46 10.79
CA LYS A 158 -9.79 19.55 11.39
C LYS A 158 -11.17 19.05 11.82
N ASN A 159 -11.82 18.24 10.99
CA ASN A 159 -13.23 17.92 11.15
C ASN A 159 -13.49 16.59 11.88
N PHE A 160 -12.48 15.75 12.05
CA PHE A 160 -12.61 14.43 12.68
C PHE A 160 -11.61 14.22 13.81
N ASN A 161 -11.95 13.34 14.74
CA ASN A 161 -11.06 12.95 15.83
C ASN A 161 -10.05 11.88 15.35
N VAL A 162 -9.15 12.29 14.47
CA VAL A 162 -8.15 11.41 13.84
C VAL A 162 -6.72 11.81 14.19
N ALA A 163 -5.78 10.91 13.93
CA ALA A 163 -4.35 11.12 14.13
C ALA A 163 -3.88 12.45 13.53
N ARG A 164 -3.05 13.18 14.29
CA ARG A 164 -2.53 14.51 13.91
C ARG A 164 -1.11 14.47 13.36
N GLY A 165 -0.37 13.42 13.65
CA GLY A 165 1.00 13.20 13.21
C GLY A 165 1.12 12.03 12.23
N ARG A 166 2.35 11.58 12.06
CA ARG A 166 2.73 10.40 11.27
C ARG A 166 2.10 9.15 11.86
N GLU A 167 2.22 8.97 13.17
CA GLU A 167 1.67 7.83 13.90
C GLU A 167 0.14 7.82 13.76
N GLY A 168 -0.36 6.69 13.25
CA GLY A 168 -1.78 6.51 12.96
C GLY A 168 -2.26 7.17 11.67
N THR A 169 -1.38 7.70 10.81
CA THR A 169 -1.74 8.17 9.46
C THR A 169 -1.25 7.18 8.41
N PHE A 170 -2.16 6.64 7.62
CA PHE A 170 -1.91 5.60 6.62
C PHE A 170 -2.42 6.01 5.25
N ILE A 171 -1.82 5.44 4.21
CA ILE A 171 -2.29 5.61 2.84
C ILE A 171 -2.31 4.27 2.11
N THR A 172 -3.32 4.05 1.29
CA THR A 172 -3.44 2.86 0.45
C THR A 172 -4.07 3.21 -0.89
N GLY A 173 -3.97 2.32 -1.83
CA GLY A 173 -4.65 2.48 -3.12
C GLY A 173 -4.39 1.30 -4.03
N ILE A 174 -5.18 1.22 -5.11
CA ILE A 174 -5.14 0.15 -6.09
C ILE A 174 -4.78 0.75 -7.46
N SER A 175 -3.89 0.09 -8.21
CA SER A 175 -3.55 0.49 -9.58
C SER A 175 -2.99 1.92 -9.64
N MET A 176 -3.67 2.84 -10.32
CA MET A 176 -3.37 4.27 -10.29
C MET A 176 -3.24 4.80 -8.85
N GLY A 177 -4.16 4.42 -7.96
CA GLY A 177 -4.10 4.74 -6.54
C GLY A 177 -2.95 4.05 -5.81
N GLY A 178 -2.58 2.84 -6.23
CA GLY A 178 -1.41 2.12 -5.72
C GLY A 178 -0.12 2.90 -6.01
N MET A 179 0.06 3.34 -7.25
CA MET A 179 1.19 4.20 -7.63
C MET A 179 1.17 5.53 -6.87
N GLY A 180 0.01 6.19 -6.78
CA GLY A 180 -0.14 7.45 -6.07
C GLY A 180 0.17 7.33 -4.58
N SER A 181 -0.34 6.29 -3.91
CA SER A 181 -0.12 6.05 -2.48
C SER A 181 1.35 5.76 -2.19
N LEU A 182 1.99 4.87 -2.96
CA LEU A 182 3.41 4.57 -2.79
C LEU A 182 4.27 5.82 -3.00
N ARG A 183 4.04 6.55 -4.08
CA ARG A 183 4.79 7.77 -4.39
C ARG A 183 4.66 8.82 -3.29
N MET A 184 3.45 9.06 -2.79
CA MET A 184 3.24 9.99 -1.68
C MET A 184 3.94 9.53 -0.41
N ALA A 185 3.85 8.26 -0.05
CA ALA A 185 4.47 7.74 1.16
C ALA A 185 6.01 7.85 1.11
N VAL A 186 6.64 7.49 -0.01
CA VAL A 186 8.12 7.62 -0.14
C VAL A 186 8.58 9.07 -0.28
N LYS A 187 7.71 9.96 -0.76
CA LYS A 187 8.00 11.39 -0.87
C LYS A 187 7.82 12.14 0.45
N TYR A 188 6.85 11.71 1.28
CA TYR A 188 6.47 12.30 2.56
C TYR A 188 6.49 11.27 3.70
N PRO A 189 7.63 10.60 3.95
CA PRO A 189 7.71 9.56 4.99
C PRO A 189 7.51 10.12 6.41
N GLU A 190 7.65 11.43 6.58
CA GLU A 190 7.35 12.15 7.83
C GLU A 190 5.85 12.33 8.10
N VAL A 191 5.00 12.06 7.10
CA VAL A 191 3.53 12.22 7.21
C VAL A 191 2.82 10.89 7.43
N PHE A 192 3.32 9.81 6.82
CA PHE A 192 2.68 8.50 6.82
C PHE A 192 3.46 7.49 7.66
N GLN A 193 2.76 6.76 8.52
CA GLN A 193 3.32 5.62 9.24
C GLN A 193 3.57 4.44 8.31
N ALA A 194 2.62 4.19 7.41
CA ALA A 194 2.77 3.13 6.43
C ALA A 194 1.94 3.35 5.17
N VAL A 195 2.33 2.63 4.12
CA VAL A 195 1.62 2.51 2.86
C VAL A 195 1.34 1.06 2.52
N ALA A 196 0.10 0.76 2.11
CA ALA A 196 -0.25 -0.50 1.47
C ALA A 196 -0.60 -0.23 0.01
N SER A 197 0.35 -0.50 -0.87
CA SER A 197 0.22 -0.24 -2.30
C SER A 197 -0.13 -1.52 -3.04
N GLN A 198 -1.34 -1.56 -3.58
CA GLN A 198 -1.87 -2.70 -4.30
C GLN A 198 -1.77 -2.44 -5.81
N GLU A 199 -1.18 -3.39 -6.53
CA GLU A 199 -1.05 -3.33 -7.99
C GLU A 199 -0.61 -1.95 -8.49
N PRO A 200 0.48 -1.39 -7.94
CA PRO A 200 0.86 -0.03 -8.31
C PRO A 200 1.12 0.08 -9.81
N ALA A 201 0.43 1.02 -10.45
CA ALA A 201 0.57 1.27 -11.88
C ALA A 201 1.93 1.92 -12.21
N ILE A 202 3.00 1.19 -11.91
CA ILE A 202 4.39 1.60 -12.14
C ILE A 202 4.90 0.91 -13.39
N GLU A 203 5.40 1.72 -14.30
CA GLU A 203 6.00 1.21 -15.52
C GLU A 203 7.50 0.99 -15.33
N PRO A 204 8.01 -0.23 -15.55
CA PRO A 204 9.42 -0.58 -15.29
C PRO A 204 10.39 0.30 -16.07
N VAL A 205 10.01 0.68 -17.26
CA VAL A 205 10.82 1.46 -18.19
C VAL A 205 11.18 2.83 -17.70
N LEU A 206 10.25 3.42 -17.01
CA LEU A 206 10.49 4.73 -16.41
C LEU A 206 11.57 4.67 -15.33
N ALA A 207 11.88 3.47 -14.83
CA ALA A 207 12.90 3.25 -13.83
C ALA A 207 14.34 3.28 -14.37
N TYR A 208 14.51 3.18 -15.68
CA TYR A 208 15.83 3.10 -16.32
C TYR A 208 16.26 4.39 -17.00
N ASP A 209 15.56 5.49 -16.79
CA ASP A 209 15.82 6.79 -17.41
C ASP A 209 15.72 6.79 -18.95
N ASP A 210 15.32 5.66 -19.55
CA ASP A 210 15.17 5.51 -20.99
C ASP A 210 13.71 5.18 -21.36
N ILE A 211 12.98 6.21 -21.73
CA ILE A 211 11.58 6.09 -22.14
C ILE A 211 11.43 5.22 -23.41
N THR A 212 12.49 5.04 -24.19
CA THR A 212 12.46 4.24 -25.43
C THR A 212 12.47 2.73 -25.16
N LEU A 213 12.99 2.27 -24.04
CA LEU A 213 12.93 0.86 -23.64
C LEU A 213 11.50 0.37 -23.42
N ARG A 214 10.59 1.28 -23.15
CA ARG A 214 9.18 1.02 -22.95
C ARG A 214 8.52 0.32 -24.14
N ASP A 215 8.88 0.73 -25.35
CA ASP A 215 8.39 0.09 -26.57
C ASP A 215 8.86 -1.37 -26.72
N LYS A 216 9.86 -1.79 -25.93
CA LYS A 216 10.42 -3.15 -25.94
C LYS A 216 9.88 -4.02 -24.79
N ILE A 217 9.47 -3.42 -23.68
CA ILE A 217 9.03 -4.12 -22.46
C ILE A 217 7.51 -4.12 -22.33
N GLY A 218 6.83 -3.17 -22.97
CA GLY A 218 5.38 -3.11 -22.99
C GLY A 218 4.73 -4.19 -23.84
N ARG A 219 3.41 -4.24 -23.85
CA ARG A 219 2.67 -5.11 -24.75
C ARG A 219 3.11 -4.89 -26.21
N PRO A 220 3.26 -5.95 -26.99
CA PRO A 220 3.62 -5.85 -28.41
C PRO A 220 2.64 -4.99 -29.24
N ASP A 221 1.40 -4.87 -28.78
CA ASP A 221 0.32 -4.10 -29.42
C ASP A 221 0.26 -2.63 -28.94
N GLY A 222 1.16 -2.20 -28.05
CA GLY A 222 1.18 -0.83 -27.51
C GLY A 222 -0.02 -0.51 -26.60
N THR A 223 -0.84 -1.50 -26.25
CA THR A 223 -1.93 -1.34 -25.29
C THR A 223 -1.42 -1.66 -23.90
N GLY A 224 -1.45 -0.79 -23.01
CA GLY A 224 -1.06 -0.95 -21.62
C GLY A 224 -1.43 0.32 -20.90
N LEU A 225 -0.95 0.51 -19.67
CA LEU A 225 -1.07 1.77 -18.93
C LEU A 225 -0.44 2.96 -19.68
N GLN A 226 0.03 2.69 -20.85
CA GLN A 226 0.75 3.56 -21.75
C GLN A 226 -0.21 4.46 -22.53
N ASP A 227 -1.16 5.07 -21.86
CA ASP A 227 -1.82 6.22 -22.45
C ASP A 227 -0.78 7.35 -22.55
N ARG A 228 -0.08 7.36 -23.68
CA ARG A 228 0.93 8.39 -23.97
C ARG A 228 0.34 9.80 -23.85
N ILE A 229 -0.96 9.94 -24.10
CA ILE A 229 -1.67 11.21 -23.96
C ILE A 229 -1.74 11.59 -22.48
N LEU A 230 -2.10 10.67 -21.60
CA LEU A 230 -2.18 10.91 -20.17
C LEU A 230 -0.81 11.26 -19.57
N LEU A 231 0.24 10.53 -19.97
CA LEU A 231 1.60 10.84 -19.51
C LEU A 231 2.06 12.22 -19.97
N LYS A 232 1.75 12.61 -21.20
CA LYS A 232 2.03 13.94 -21.72
C LYS A 232 1.27 15.04 -20.97
N GLN A 233 0.03 14.79 -20.57
CA GLN A 233 -0.73 15.72 -19.74
C GLN A 233 -0.09 15.93 -18.37
N ILE A 234 0.43 14.86 -17.77
CA ILE A 234 1.04 14.91 -16.43
C ILE A 234 2.47 15.46 -16.50
N TYR A 235 3.28 14.96 -17.42
CA TYR A 235 4.73 15.22 -17.45
C TYR A 235 5.19 16.21 -18.50
N GLY A 236 4.26 16.75 -19.31
CA GLY A 236 4.56 17.66 -20.43
C GLY A 236 4.68 16.97 -21.78
N ASP A 237 4.60 17.75 -22.87
CA ASP A 237 4.79 17.29 -24.25
C ASP A 237 5.84 18.16 -24.95
N PRO A 238 7.06 17.68 -25.17
CA PRO A 238 7.59 16.36 -24.85
C PRO A 238 7.66 16.10 -23.33
N ILE A 239 7.71 14.83 -22.95
CA ILE A 239 7.81 14.45 -21.54
C ILE A 239 9.07 15.06 -20.92
N ASP A 240 8.90 15.85 -19.85
CA ASP A 240 9.99 16.38 -19.05
C ASP A 240 10.56 15.25 -18.19
N LYS A 241 11.75 14.75 -18.58
CA LYS A 241 12.42 13.61 -17.94
C LYS A 241 12.83 13.90 -16.50
N ASP A 242 13.24 15.14 -16.20
CA ASP A 242 13.66 15.54 -14.86
C ASP A 242 12.44 15.62 -13.93
N TYR A 243 11.36 16.22 -14.41
CA TYR A 243 10.10 16.26 -13.67
C TYR A 243 9.54 14.85 -13.44
N TRP A 244 9.63 14.00 -14.46
CA TRP A 244 9.24 12.61 -14.34
C TRP A 244 10.09 11.87 -13.29
N ALA A 245 11.44 11.95 -13.37
CA ALA A 245 12.35 11.31 -12.44
C ALA A 245 12.11 11.79 -10.99
N ALA A 246 11.90 13.09 -10.80
CA ALA A 246 11.60 13.67 -9.48
C ALA A 246 10.29 13.16 -8.85
N ASN A 247 9.40 12.61 -9.65
CA ASN A 247 8.10 12.10 -9.22
C ASN A 247 7.95 10.56 -9.33
N HIS A 248 8.98 9.85 -9.76
CA HIS A 248 8.92 8.39 -9.86
C HIS A 248 9.35 7.73 -8.54
N PRO A 249 8.57 6.78 -7.99
CA PRO A 249 8.86 6.17 -6.68
C PRO A 249 10.28 5.62 -6.58
N THR A 250 10.75 4.88 -7.59
CA THR A 250 12.08 4.26 -7.55
C THR A 250 13.21 5.27 -7.55
N THR A 251 13.06 6.39 -8.26
CA THR A 251 14.05 7.47 -8.27
C THR A 251 14.10 8.17 -6.90
N ILE A 252 12.92 8.41 -6.30
CA ILE A 252 12.82 8.99 -4.95
C ILE A 252 13.50 8.08 -3.93
N ILE A 253 13.23 6.76 -3.97
CA ILE A 253 13.84 5.77 -3.08
C ILE A 253 15.36 5.75 -3.24
N LYS A 254 15.86 5.68 -4.47
CA LYS A 254 17.31 5.63 -4.76
C LYS A 254 18.04 6.89 -4.32
N LYS A 255 17.38 8.04 -4.40
CA LYS A 255 18.00 9.34 -4.07
C LYS A 255 18.39 9.44 -2.60
N ASP A 256 17.53 8.99 -1.69
CA ASP A 256 17.79 9.01 -0.25
C ASP A 256 16.97 7.93 0.46
N PRO A 257 17.44 6.67 0.42
CA PRO A 257 16.74 5.57 1.05
C PRO A 257 16.67 5.69 2.57
N SER A 258 17.58 6.43 3.20
CA SER A 258 17.62 6.58 4.67
C SER A 258 16.37 7.28 5.22
N ARG A 259 15.71 8.12 4.43
CA ARG A 259 14.45 8.76 4.80
C ARG A 259 13.29 7.79 4.98
N LEU A 260 13.40 6.59 4.42
CA LEU A 260 12.35 5.57 4.47
C LEU A 260 12.47 4.63 5.68
N LEU A 261 13.50 4.82 6.51
CA LEU A 261 13.63 4.04 7.73
C LEU A 261 12.42 4.26 8.63
N GLY A 262 11.81 3.14 9.06
CA GLY A 262 10.59 3.15 9.85
C GLY A 262 9.29 3.44 9.07
N LEU A 263 9.33 3.63 7.75
CA LEU A 263 8.12 3.62 6.93
C LEU A 263 7.69 2.18 6.67
N GLY A 264 6.49 1.80 7.11
CA GLY A 264 5.90 0.52 6.73
C GLY A 264 5.53 0.52 5.24
N ILE A 265 6.02 -0.45 4.48
CA ILE A 265 5.75 -0.56 3.05
C ILE A 265 5.22 -1.96 2.74
N TYR A 266 4.06 -2.04 2.13
CA TYR A 266 3.48 -3.25 1.57
C TYR A 266 3.24 -3.05 0.08
N LEU A 267 3.75 -4.00 -0.71
CA LEU A 267 3.56 -4.07 -2.16
C LEU A 267 2.90 -5.41 -2.50
N GLU A 268 1.92 -5.40 -3.37
CA GLU A 268 1.37 -6.63 -3.92
C GLU A 268 0.92 -6.46 -5.36
N VAL A 269 0.95 -7.55 -6.12
CA VAL A 269 0.49 -7.60 -7.50
C VAL A 269 0.13 -9.04 -7.89
N GLY A 270 -0.81 -9.20 -8.82
CA GLY A 270 -1.10 -10.48 -9.43
C GLY A 270 -0.07 -10.87 -10.49
N ASP A 271 0.27 -12.16 -10.60
CA ASP A 271 1.20 -12.68 -11.62
C ASP A 271 0.56 -12.82 -13.02
N GLN A 272 -0.76 -12.58 -13.11
CA GLN A 272 -1.53 -12.58 -14.34
C GLN A 272 -2.09 -11.20 -14.67
N ASP A 273 -1.45 -10.14 -14.15
CA ASP A 273 -1.92 -8.78 -14.32
C ASP A 273 -2.02 -8.39 -15.81
N LEU A 274 -3.22 -8.05 -16.26
CA LEU A 274 -3.50 -7.75 -17.66
C LEU A 274 -2.80 -6.49 -18.18
N PHE A 275 -2.29 -5.63 -17.30
CA PHE A 275 -1.52 -4.43 -17.64
C PHE A 275 0.00 -4.64 -17.50
N TYR A 276 0.45 -5.85 -17.11
CA TYR A 276 1.87 -6.18 -16.90
C TYR A 276 2.56 -5.27 -15.86
N ILE A 277 1.82 -4.77 -14.87
CA ILE A 277 2.40 -3.94 -13.80
C ILE A 277 3.07 -4.77 -12.70
N ASP A 278 2.97 -6.09 -12.78
CA ASP A 278 3.80 -7.02 -12.01
C ASP A 278 5.29 -6.73 -12.19
N GLN A 279 5.73 -6.43 -13.41
CA GLN A 279 7.11 -6.07 -13.72
C GLN A 279 7.56 -4.78 -13.00
N GLY A 280 6.70 -3.76 -12.99
CA GLY A 280 6.98 -2.50 -12.30
C GLY A 280 7.00 -2.66 -10.78
N THR A 281 6.11 -3.48 -10.24
CA THR A 281 6.04 -3.77 -8.81
C THR A 281 7.27 -4.58 -8.35
N GLU A 282 7.66 -5.61 -9.11
CA GLU A 282 8.90 -6.36 -8.89
C GLU A 282 10.13 -5.45 -8.91
N PHE A 283 10.17 -4.51 -9.84
CA PHE A 283 11.27 -3.56 -9.91
C PHE A 283 11.35 -2.68 -8.65
N VAL A 284 10.23 -2.18 -8.14
CA VAL A 284 10.21 -1.42 -6.86
C VAL A 284 10.67 -2.29 -5.71
N HIS A 285 10.20 -3.55 -5.64
CA HIS A 285 10.67 -4.53 -4.66
C HIS A 285 12.19 -4.64 -4.68
N ARG A 286 12.80 -4.81 -5.87
CA ARG A 286 14.25 -4.89 -6.02
C ARG A 286 14.97 -3.64 -5.55
N VAL A 287 14.46 -2.47 -5.90
CA VAL A 287 15.05 -1.19 -5.46
C VAL A 287 15.02 -1.04 -3.94
N LEU A 288 13.92 -1.40 -3.29
CA LEU A 288 13.81 -1.37 -1.83
C LEU A 288 14.74 -2.41 -1.18
N PHE A 289 14.78 -3.62 -1.72
CA PHE A 289 15.65 -4.70 -1.23
C PHE A 289 17.12 -4.31 -1.32
N ASP A 290 17.58 -3.82 -2.46
CA ASP A 290 18.96 -3.41 -2.70
C ASP A 290 19.35 -2.20 -1.83
N ALA A 291 18.39 -1.33 -1.51
CA ALA A 291 18.57 -0.21 -0.59
C ALA A 291 18.53 -0.61 0.90
N GLY A 292 18.26 -1.89 1.21
CA GLY A 292 18.14 -2.38 2.59
C GLY A 292 16.90 -1.88 3.32
N ILE A 293 15.87 -1.43 2.62
CA ILE A 293 14.62 -0.96 3.20
C ILE A 293 13.69 -2.15 3.45
N SER A 294 13.30 -2.32 4.71
CA SER A 294 12.36 -3.37 5.13
C SER A 294 10.98 -3.12 4.52
N HIS A 295 10.39 -4.14 3.90
CA HIS A 295 9.07 -4.06 3.29
C HIS A 295 8.47 -5.46 3.12
N GLU A 296 7.15 -5.52 2.96
CA GLU A 296 6.44 -6.74 2.54
C GLU A 296 6.18 -6.67 1.04
N TYR A 297 6.50 -7.74 0.31
CA TYR A 297 6.19 -7.89 -1.12
C TYR A 297 5.47 -9.21 -1.37
N ARG A 298 4.40 -9.16 -2.16
CA ARG A 298 3.63 -10.34 -2.55
C ARG A 298 3.34 -10.37 -4.05
N LEU A 299 3.83 -11.41 -4.72
CA LEU A 299 3.38 -11.79 -6.05
C LEU A 299 2.28 -12.85 -5.89
N VAL A 300 1.04 -12.49 -6.21
CA VAL A 300 -0.13 -13.34 -5.96
C VAL A 300 -0.39 -14.23 -7.16
N LYS A 301 -0.13 -15.54 -6.99
CA LYS A 301 -0.26 -16.52 -8.06
C LYS A 301 -1.71 -16.67 -8.54
N GLY A 302 -1.91 -16.55 -9.85
CA GLY A 302 -3.20 -16.70 -10.51
C GLY A 302 -4.13 -15.49 -10.35
N ALA A 303 -3.66 -14.41 -9.75
CA ALA A 303 -4.43 -13.18 -9.62
C ALA A 303 -4.23 -12.27 -10.84
N ASP A 304 -5.31 -11.64 -11.27
CA ASP A 304 -5.32 -10.60 -12.30
C ASP A 304 -5.53 -9.22 -11.67
N HIS A 305 -5.48 -8.18 -12.49
CA HIS A 305 -5.68 -6.78 -12.09
C HIS A 305 -7.07 -6.49 -11.51
N VAL A 306 -8.06 -7.29 -11.85
CA VAL A 306 -9.46 -7.14 -11.43
C VAL A 306 -10.01 -8.48 -10.98
N GLY A 307 -11.20 -8.48 -10.43
CA GLY A 307 -11.95 -9.69 -10.12
C GLY A 307 -11.96 -10.07 -8.65
N ALA A 308 -12.41 -11.27 -8.36
CA ALA A 308 -12.67 -11.74 -7.01
C ALA A 308 -11.39 -11.81 -6.14
N SER A 309 -10.23 -11.95 -6.77
CA SER A 309 -8.93 -11.98 -6.06
C SER A 309 -8.59 -10.68 -5.34
N LEU A 310 -9.13 -9.54 -5.79
CA LEU A 310 -8.91 -8.24 -5.14
C LEU A 310 -9.44 -8.19 -3.71
N VAL A 311 -10.47 -8.97 -3.40
CA VAL A 311 -11.07 -8.94 -2.07
C VAL A 311 -10.13 -9.47 -0.99
N PRO A 312 -9.61 -10.72 -1.04
CA PRO A 312 -8.64 -11.19 -0.06
C PRO A 312 -7.36 -10.35 -0.07
N ARG A 313 -6.91 -9.86 -1.21
CA ARG A 313 -5.73 -9.00 -1.34
C ARG A 313 -5.93 -7.67 -0.61
N SER A 314 -7.10 -7.04 -0.73
CA SER A 314 -7.43 -5.82 0.02
C SER A 314 -7.54 -6.07 1.52
N LEU A 315 -8.07 -7.23 1.95
CA LEU A 315 -8.08 -7.60 3.36
C LEU A 315 -6.65 -7.81 3.91
N ASP A 316 -5.75 -8.38 3.11
CA ASP A 316 -4.33 -8.51 3.45
C ASP A 316 -3.64 -7.15 3.59
N ALA A 317 -3.95 -6.20 2.71
CA ALA A 317 -3.47 -4.83 2.79
C ALA A 317 -3.94 -4.13 4.09
N PHE A 318 -5.20 -4.30 4.47
CA PHE A 318 -5.71 -3.79 5.76
C PHE A 318 -5.09 -4.52 6.96
N ALA A 319 -4.86 -5.83 6.86
CA ALA A 319 -4.17 -6.60 7.90
C ALA A 319 -2.72 -6.12 8.08
N PHE A 320 -2.03 -5.76 6.99
CA PHE A 320 -0.72 -5.12 7.07
C PHE A 320 -0.78 -3.81 7.85
N ILE A 321 -1.74 -2.93 7.56
CA ILE A 321 -1.95 -1.68 8.32
C ILE A 321 -2.22 -1.99 9.80
N GLY A 322 -3.00 -3.02 10.09
CA GLY A 322 -3.24 -3.49 11.46
C GLY A 322 -1.96 -3.87 12.19
N ARG A 323 -1.02 -4.56 11.51
CA ARG A 323 0.30 -4.91 12.06
C ARG A 323 1.20 -3.68 12.29
N GLN A 324 0.99 -2.59 11.54
CA GLN A 324 1.72 -1.34 11.80
C GLN A 324 1.19 -0.60 13.04
N LEU A 325 -0.09 -0.75 13.37
CA LEU A 325 -0.68 -0.21 14.60
C LEU A 325 -0.32 -1.06 15.83
N ASN A 326 -0.34 -2.38 15.67
CA ASN A 326 -0.05 -3.35 16.72
C ASN A 326 0.96 -4.37 16.20
N PRO A 327 2.25 -4.03 16.19
CA PRO A 327 3.27 -4.92 15.66
C PRO A 327 3.31 -6.25 16.40
N PRO A 328 3.32 -7.39 15.68
CA PRO A 328 3.42 -8.69 16.31
C PRO A 328 4.84 -8.89 16.87
N LYS A 329 4.92 -9.51 18.03
CA LYS A 329 6.20 -9.91 18.62
C LYS A 329 6.66 -11.22 17.98
N TRP A 330 7.39 -11.13 16.87
CA TRP A 330 7.93 -12.30 16.17
C TRP A 330 9.14 -12.94 16.85
N ILE A 331 9.80 -12.18 17.73
CA ILE A 331 11.02 -12.60 18.39
C ILE A 331 10.70 -12.83 19.86
N ASP A 332 10.80 -14.08 20.26
CA ASP A 332 10.67 -14.54 21.62
C ASP A 332 12.01 -15.09 22.14
N ASP A 333 12.03 -15.51 23.41
CA ASP A 333 13.23 -16.09 24.05
C ASP A 333 13.76 -17.32 23.31
N THR A 334 12.91 -18.06 22.62
CA THR A 334 13.30 -19.23 21.83
C THR A 334 14.09 -18.80 20.60
N ALA A 335 13.58 -17.83 19.86
CA ALA A 335 14.27 -17.26 18.69
C ALA A 335 15.62 -16.65 19.09
N LEU A 336 15.68 -15.93 20.21
CA LEU A 336 16.92 -15.34 20.73
C LEU A 336 17.96 -16.41 21.11
N ARG A 337 17.56 -17.51 21.79
CA ARG A 337 18.47 -18.62 22.12
C ARG A 337 19.03 -19.31 20.87
N PHE A 338 18.16 -19.62 19.88
CA PHE A 338 18.62 -20.23 18.64
C PHE A 338 19.58 -19.31 17.87
N ARG A 339 19.31 -18.02 17.84
CA ARG A 339 20.20 -17.06 17.21
C ARG A 339 21.56 -16.98 17.90
N ALA A 340 21.59 -16.90 19.23
CA ALA A 340 22.84 -16.91 20.00
C ALA A 340 23.69 -18.14 19.67
N THR A 341 23.08 -19.34 19.67
CA THR A 341 23.77 -20.58 19.29
C THR A 341 24.29 -20.54 17.84
N ALA A 342 23.50 -20.00 16.89
CA ALA A 342 23.92 -19.86 15.51
C ALA A 342 25.11 -18.90 15.38
N ASP A 343 25.10 -17.80 16.12
CA ASP A 343 26.16 -16.80 16.11
C ASP A 343 27.47 -17.34 16.71
N GLU A 344 27.39 -18.12 17.80
CA GLU A 344 28.53 -18.85 18.37
C GLU A 344 29.14 -19.82 17.36
N ASN A 345 28.31 -20.61 16.69
CA ASN A 345 28.75 -21.53 15.66
C ASN A 345 29.43 -20.83 14.47
N LYS A 346 28.91 -19.66 14.06
CA LYS A 346 29.54 -18.84 13.02
C LYS A 346 30.92 -18.34 13.45
N LYS A 347 31.01 -17.79 14.66
CA LYS A 347 32.28 -17.30 15.25
C LYS A 347 33.33 -18.41 15.32
N ALA A 348 32.93 -19.59 15.81
CA ALA A 348 33.81 -20.76 15.90
C ALA A 348 34.37 -21.22 14.55
N ARG A 349 33.67 -20.92 13.46
CA ARG A 349 34.08 -21.24 12.08
C ARG A 349 34.71 -20.08 11.34
N GLY A 350 34.95 -18.93 12.01
CA GLY A 350 35.53 -17.75 11.39
C GLY A 350 34.61 -16.95 10.46
N TYR A 351 33.29 -17.18 10.54
CA TYR A 351 32.33 -16.39 9.77
C TYR A 351 31.97 -15.10 10.51
N PRO A 352 31.73 -14.01 9.79
CA PRO A 352 31.26 -12.77 10.39
C PRO A 352 29.86 -12.94 10.99
N VAL A 353 29.64 -12.33 12.14
CA VAL A 353 28.34 -12.26 12.80
C VAL A 353 27.84 -10.83 12.71
N THR A 354 26.72 -10.63 12.06
CA THR A 354 26.04 -9.34 12.03
C THR A 354 25.35 -9.11 13.38
N PRO A 355 25.59 -8.00 14.06
CA PRO A 355 24.84 -7.65 15.25
C PRO A 355 23.33 -7.69 15.00
N PHE A 356 22.62 -8.36 15.91
CA PHE A 356 21.17 -8.44 15.87
C PHE A 356 20.60 -7.50 16.94
N ASP A 357 19.79 -6.56 16.50
CA ASP A 357 19.01 -5.71 17.38
C ASP A 357 17.55 -6.15 17.37
N PRO A 358 17.05 -6.73 18.49
CA PRO A 358 15.66 -7.14 18.58
C PRO A 358 14.67 -5.96 18.48
N ASN A 359 15.15 -4.75 18.76
CA ASN A 359 14.34 -3.53 18.65
C ASN A 359 14.28 -3.00 17.21
N ARG A 360 15.15 -3.44 16.32
CA ARG A 360 15.18 -3.00 14.92
C ARG A 360 13.94 -3.39 14.11
N ILE A 361 13.11 -4.30 14.64
CA ILE A 361 11.83 -4.70 14.04
C ILE A 361 10.73 -3.71 14.42
N HIS A 362 10.96 -2.91 15.45
CA HIS A 362 10.02 -1.92 15.98
C HIS A 362 10.62 -0.52 16.00
N ALA A 363 11.87 -0.39 15.57
CA ALA A 363 12.55 0.87 15.65
C ALA A 363 12.39 1.64 14.35
N GLU A 364 11.86 2.73 14.54
CA GLU A 364 12.13 4.02 13.97
C GLU A 364 11.34 4.34 12.75
#